data_bf7bd4137183021ffc112e71416b86e3
#
_entry.id   bf7bd4137183021ffc112e71416b86e3
#
_cell.length_a   1.000
_cell.length_b   1.000
_cell.length_c   1.000
_cell.angle_alpha   90.00
_cell.angle_beta   90.00
_cell.angle_gamma   90.00
#
_symmetry.space_group_name_H-M   'P 1'
#
loop_
_entity.id
_entity.type
_entity.pdbx_description
1 polymer ?
#
loop_
_entity_poly.entity_id
_entity_poly.type
_entity_poly.pdbx_seq_one_letter_code
_entity_poly.pdbx_strand_id
1 'polypeptide(L)'
;MRSEEDSKTIKIYYKEASQHDLLSREEEIELFKTYHKWTHDKSNCGSHRRNKAREARETLIKSNLRLVIKIAKEFMGSGLDLADLINEGNAGLIKGVDKFKLGKGAKLSHYAGFWIRQCIMRGLANNGRTIRLPQGAVQQKINIIRFVSEFEAENNYRPSAEQIAKALKLSAARVSLLNEASLNVASLNCPFTDRDGENDICELGDFLADQKFKIPDEVAMINNDNNLLYSCLEKLDTRESYIIRKRFALDCAKPETLEVIGEKFGVTRERIRQVESQAMRKLKRFLRHSI
;
A
#
# COMPACT_ATOMS: atom_id res chain seq x y z
N MET A 1 23.64 -0.39 8.11
CA MET A 1 23.90 -1.84 8.22
C MET A 1 23.29 -2.69 7.10
N ARG A 2 22.01 -2.54 6.70
CA ARG A 2 21.45 -3.31 5.56
C ARG A 2 22.20 -3.12 4.24
N SER A 3 22.65 -1.94 3.90
CA SER A 3 23.33 -1.63 2.62
C SER A 3 24.68 -2.31 2.38
N GLU A 4 25.41 -2.69 3.43
CA GLU A 4 26.73 -3.34 3.29
C GLU A 4 26.62 -4.84 3.07
N GLU A 5 25.69 -5.52 3.73
CA GLU A 5 25.41 -6.95 3.52
C GLU A 5 24.79 -7.21 2.16
N ASP A 6 23.86 -6.37 1.72
CA ASP A 6 23.26 -6.42 0.41
C ASP A 6 24.33 -6.21 -0.69
N SER A 7 25.27 -5.28 -0.48
CA SER A 7 26.40 -5.07 -1.38
C SER A 7 27.33 -6.29 -1.50
N LYS A 8 27.56 -7.01 -0.40
CA LYS A 8 28.37 -8.25 -0.42
C LYS A 8 27.66 -9.37 -1.17
N THR A 9 26.38 -9.58 -0.90
CA THR A 9 25.56 -10.60 -1.57
C THR A 9 25.49 -10.39 -3.08
N ILE A 10 25.27 -9.14 -3.51
CA ILE A 10 25.26 -8.78 -4.91
C ILE A 10 26.61 -9.00 -5.58
N LYS A 11 27.73 -8.71 -4.90
CA LYS A 11 29.09 -8.98 -5.41
C LYS A 11 29.35 -10.47 -5.62
N ILE A 12 28.88 -11.32 -4.68
CA ILE A 12 28.99 -12.79 -4.81
C ILE A 12 28.18 -13.25 -6.04
N TYR A 13 26.95 -12.79 -6.16
CA TYR A 13 26.09 -13.12 -7.30
C TYR A 13 26.72 -12.69 -8.66
N TYR A 14 27.32 -11.51 -8.73
CA TYR A 14 28.03 -11.06 -9.93
C TYR A 14 29.22 -11.97 -10.27
N LYS A 15 29.96 -12.40 -9.26
CA LYS A 15 31.08 -13.32 -9.44
C LYS A 15 30.61 -14.68 -9.97
N GLU A 16 29.54 -15.22 -9.41
CA GLU A 16 28.93 -16.47 -9.87
C GLU A 16 28.37 -16.36 -11.28
N ALA A 17 27.62 -15.28 -11.57
CA ALA A 17 27.07 -15.05 -12.90
C ALA A 17 28.15 -14.83 -13.98
N SER A 18 29.34 -14.35 -13.61
CA SER A 18 30.46 -14.16 -14.52
C SER A 18 31.23 -15.45 -14.83
N GLN A 19 31.08 -16.50 -14.02
CA GLN A 19 31.73 -17.81 -14.24
C GLN A 19 31.13 -18.58 -15.43
N HIS A 20 29.94 -18.19 -15.87
CA HIS A 20 29.28 -18.82 -17.00
C HIS A 20 29.55 -18.06 -18.30
N ASP A 21 30.09 -18.77 -19.30
CA ASP A 21 30.39 -18.22 -20.60
C ASP A 21 29.10 -17.86 -21.37
N LEU A 22 29.25 -16.88 -22.27
CA LEU A 22 28.15 -16.51 -23.16
C LEU A 22 28.05 -17.55 -24.28
N LEU A 23 26.85 -18.02 -24.53
CA LEU A 23 26.54 -19.00 -25.56
C LEU A 23 26.60 -18.36 -26.96
N SER A 24 27.20 -19.05 -27.89
CA SER A 24 27.05 -18.74 -29.32
C SER A 24 25.62 -19.05 -29.77
N ARG A 25 25.22 -18.52 -30.93
CA ARG A 25 23.89 -18.78 -31.50
C ARG A 25 23.65 -20.25 -31.84
N GLU A 26 24.68 -20.94 -32.20
CA GLU A 26 24.65 -22.35 -32.60
C GLU A 26 24.43 -23.25 -31.36
N GLU A 27 25.22 -23.00 -30.30
CA GLU A 27 25.08 -23.68 -29.01
C GLU A 27 23.71 -23.42 -28.37
N GLU A 28 23.21 -22.19 -28.46
CA GLU A 28 21.87 -21.83 -27.96
C GLU A 28 20.77 -22.69 -28.65
N ILE A 29 20.87 -22.82 -29.99
CA ILE A 29 19.94 -23.62 -30.79
C ILE A 29 20.02 -25.13 -30.41
N GLU A 30 21.24 -25.65 -30.22
CA GLU A 30 21.47 -27.04 -29.86
C GLU A 30 20.89 -27.40 -28.49
N LEU A 31 21.13 -26.54 -27.49
CA LEU A 31 20.60 -26.67 -26.16
C LEU A 31 19.06 -26.60 -26.17
N PHE A 32 18.47 -25.69 -26.95
CA PHE A 32 17.02 -25.62 -27.09
C PHE A 32 16.43 -26.85 -27.80
N LYS A 33 17.08 -27.39 -28.81
CA LYS A 33 16.67 -28.65 -29.46
C LYS A 33 16.66 -29.80 -28.46
N THR A 34 17.67 -29.87 -27.59
CA THR A 34 17.77 -30.90 -26.55
C THR A 34 16.66 -30.71 -25.51
N TYR A 35 16.40 -29.49 -25.09
CA TYR A 35 15.34 -29.15 -24.13
C TYR A 35 13.94 -29.41 -24.69
N HIS A 36 13.64 -29.00 -25.94
CA HIS A 36 12.33 -29.18 -26.54
C HIS A 36 12.00 -30.62 -26.89
N LYS A 37 12.95 -31.46 -27.30
CA LYS A 37 12.73 -32.88 -27.50
C LYS A 37 12.15 -33.55 -26.29
N TRP A 38 12.52 -33.11 -25.10
CA TRP A 38 11.97 -33.69 -23.86
C TRP A 38 10.59 -33.14 -23.50
N THR A 39 10.33 -31.83 -23.72
CA THR A 39 9.05 -31.23 -23.37
C THR A 39 7.87 -31.79 -24.18
N HIS A 40 8.12 -32.30 -25.39
CA HIS A 40 7.14 -32.91 -26.24
C HIS A 40 6.91 -34.41 -25.93
N ASP A 41 7.94 -35.14 -25.47
CA ASP A 41 7.90 -36.60 -25.22
C ASP A 41 7.80 -36.95 -23.72
N LYS A 42 6.85 -36.37 -23.00
CA LYS A 42 6.68 -36.63 -21.56
C LYS A 42 6.36 -38.05 -21.16
N SER A 43 5.79 -38.85 -22.07
CA SER A 43 5.22 -40.15 -21.75
C SER A 43 6.20 -41.35 -21.80
N ASN A 44 7.40 -41.20 -22.41
CA ASN A 44 8.31 -42.35 -22.62
C ASN A 44 9.80 -42.04 -22.39
N CYS A 45 10.14 -41.14 -21.50
CA CYS A 45 11.51 -40.64 -21.33
C CYS A 45 12.22 -41.28 -20.14
N GLY A 46 13.24 -42.09 -20.40
CA GLY A 46 14.16 -42.61 -19.38
C GLY A 46 14.84 -41.48 -18.59
N SER A 47 15.19 -41.76 -17.34
CA SER A 47 15.81 -40.81 -16.38
C SER A 47 17.00 -40.03 -16.95
N HIS A 48 17.81 -40.65 -17.80
CA HIS A 48 18.99 -40.05 -18.44
C HIS A 48 18.64 -38.88 -19.41
N ARG A 49 17.56 -39.04 -20.23
CA ARG A 49 17.13 -37.94 -21.14
C ARG A 49 16.54 -36.78 -20.37
N ARG A 50 15.85 -37.06 -19.27
CA ARG A 50 15.33 -36.00 -18.36
C ARG A 50 16.46 -35.18 -17.75
N ASN A 51 17.55 -35.82 -17.31
CA ASN A 51 18.71 -35.13 -16.73
C ASN A 51 19.40 -34.24 -17.78
N LYS A 52 19.63 -34.74 -19.01
CA LYS A 52 20.21 -33.91 -20.08
C LYS A 52 19.36 -32.69 -20.45
N ALA A 53 18.04 -32.83 -20.49
CA ALA A 53 17.17 -31.70 -20.75
C ALA A 53 17.17 -30.66 -19.61
N ARG A 54 17.28 -31.14 -18.36
CA ARG A 54 17.42 -30.27 -17.18
C ARG A 54 18.76 -29.52 -17.19
N GLU A 55 19.84 -30.21 -17.48
CA GLU A 55 21.17 -29.61 -17.64
C GLU A 55 21.19 -28.55 -18.75
N ALA A 56 20.61 -28.87 -19.92
CA ALA A 56 20.50 -27.90 -21.00
C ALA A 56 19.71 -26.64 -20.60
N ARG A 57 18.58 -26.82 -19.90
CA ARG A 57 17.78 -25.71 -19.36
C ARG A 57 18.57 -24.88 -18.35
N GLU A 58 19.27 -25.52 -17.41
CA GLU A 58 20.11 -24.85 -16.43
C GLU A 58 21.24 -24.06 -17.08
N THR A 59 21.90 -24.60 -18.09
CA THR A 59 22.93 -23.94 -18.86
C THR A 59 22.39 -22.69 -19.57
N LEU A 60 21.23 -22.81 -20.25
CA LEU A 60 20.57 -21.68 -20.91
C LEU A 60 20.25 -20.55 -19.92
N ILE A 61 19.78 -20.89 -18.70
CA ILE A 61 19.47 -19.88 -17.68
C ILE A 61 20.75 -19.24 -17.16
N LYS A 62 21.76 -20.04 -16.76
CA LYS A 62 23.00 -19.56 -16.15
C LYS A 62 23.80 -18.64 -17.09
N SER A 63 23.90 -18.98 -18.36
CA SER A 63 24.60 -18.17 -19.35
C SER A 63 23.93 -16.82 -19.66
N ASN A 64 22.61 -16.69 -19.32
CA ASN A 64 21.87 -15.46 -19.55
C ASN A 64 21.62 -14.61 -18.26
N LEU A 65 22.19 -14.97 -17.12
CA LEU A 65 22.06 -14.19 -15.86
C LEU A 65 22.58 -12.76 -15.99
N ARG A 66 23.66 -12.58 -16.78
CA ARG A 66 24.22 -11.24 -17.05
C ARG A 66 23.23 -10.29 -17.73
N LEU A 67 22.32 -10.82 -18.56
CA LEU A 67 21.25 -10.03 -19.19
C LEU A 67 20.24 -9.54 -18.14
N VAL A 68 19.90 -10.38 -17.15
CA VAL A 68 19.01 -9.99 -16.04
C VAL A 68 19.61 -8.83 -15.26
N ILE A 69 20.89 -8.92 -14.91
CA ILE A 69 21.60 -7.86 -14.19
C ILE A 69 21.57 -6.53 -14.96
N LYS A 70 21.81 -6.58 -16.27
CA LYS A 70 21.77 -5.40 -17.13
C LYS A 70 20.40 -4.73 -17.09
N ILE A 71 19.34 -5.52 -17.26
CA ILE A 71 17.97 -5.00 -17.27
C ILE A 71 17.54 -4.53 -15.87
N ALA A 72 17.88 -5.27 -14.80
CA ALA A 72 17.54 -4.89 -13.43
C ALA A 72 18.12 -3.54 -13.02
N LYS A 73 19.34 -3.20 -13.52
CA LYS A 73 19.97 -1.90 -13.29
C LYS A 73 19.18 -0.72 -13.89
N GLU A 74 18.42 -0.94 -14.98
CA GLU A 74 17.57 0.09 -15.59
C GLU A 74 16.43 0.52 -14.64
N PHE A 75 16.08 -0.32 -13.66
CA PHE A 75 14.97 -0.10 -12.70
C PHE A 75 15.44 0.28 -11.29
N MET A 76 16.73 0.55 -11.10
CA MET A 76 17.25 1.01 -9.80
C MET A 76 16.55 2.31 -9.36
N GLY A 77 16.28 2.43 -8.07
CA GLY A 77 15.61 3.62 -7.52
C GLY A 77 14.10 3.66 -7.70
N SER A 78 13.48 2.63 -8.29
CA SER A 78 12.03 2.58 -8.53
C SER A 78 11.20 2.04 -7.34
N GLY A 79 11.84 1.80 -6.18
CA GLY A 79 11.15 1.39 -4.95
C GLY A 79 11.45 -0.04 -4.48
N LEU A 80 12.19 -0.84 -5.25
CA LEU A 80 12.75 -2.12 -4.82
C LEU A 80 14.27 -2.07 -4.82
N ASP A 81 14.88 -2.87 -3.95
CA ASP A 81 16.31 -3.03 -3.93
C ASP A 81 16.80 -3.85 -5.13
N LEU A 82 18.09 -3.67 -5.50
CA LEU A 82 18.67 -4.32 -6.68
C LEU A 82 18.63 -5.86 -6.57
N ALA A 83 18.79 -6.42 -5.37
CA ALA A 83 18.68 -7.85 -5.13
C ALA A 83 17.29 -8.39 -5.48
N ASP A 84 16.24 -7.68 -5.08
CA ASP A 84 14.85 -8.04 -5.36
C ASP A 84 14.52 -7.88 -6.85
N LEU A 85 15.02 -6.82 -7.49
CA LEU A 85 14.88 -6.62 -8.94
C LEU A 85 15.53 -7.76 -9.73
N ILE A 86 16.71 -8.23 -9.30
CA ILE A 86 17.39 -9.38 -9.92
C ILE A 86 16.57 -10.65 -9.72
N ASN A 87 16.02 -10.90 -8.53
CA ASN A 87 15.21 -12.08 -8.25
C ASN A 87 13.94 -12.12 -9.11
N GLU A 88 13.21 -11.01 -9.22
CA GLU A 88 12.06 -10.89 -10.12
C GLU A 88 12.48 -11.06 -11.60
N GLY A 89 13.62 -10.50 -11.96
CA GLY A 89 14.21 -10.66 -13.29
C GLY A 89 14.58 -12.10 -13.62
N ASN A 90 15.16 -12.84 -12.68
CA ASN A 90 15.47 -14.27 -12.81
C ASN A 90 14.20 -15.11 -13.02
N ALA A 91 13.13 -14.80 -12.27
CA ALA A 91 11.84 -15.44 -12.50
C ALA A 91 11.29 -15.14 -13.92
N GLY A 92 11.54 -13.95 -14.43
CA GLY A 92 11.25 -13.55 -15.82
C GLY A 92 12.08 -14.32 -16.84
N LEU A 93 13.38 -14.46 -16.62
CA LEU A 93 14.30 -15.23 -17.49
C LEU A 93 13.87 -16.69 -17.59
N ILE A 94 13.56 -17.33 -16.47
CA ILE A 94 13.08 -18.70 -16.42
C ILE A 94 11.81 -18.87 -17.28
N LYS A 95 10.82 -17.99 -17.12
CA LYS A 95 9.61 -17.97 -17.95
C LYS A 95 9.92 -17.74 -19.43
N GLY A 96 10.89 -16.88 -19.71
CA GLY A 96 11.35 -16.61 -21.07
C GLY A 96 11.95 -17.84 -21.74
N VAL A 97 12.84 -18.57 -21.04
CA VAL A 97 13.45 -19.81 -21.53
C VAL A 97 12.39 -20.90 -21.74
N ASP A 98 11.48 -21.09 -20.78
CA ASP A 98 10.46 -22.12 -20.86
C ASP A 98 9.43 -21.90 -22.00
N LYS A 99 9.18 -20.64 -22.36
CA LYS A 99 8.21 -20.29 -23.44
C LYS A 99 8.86 -20.00 -24.79
N PHE A 100 10.17 -19.97 -24.88
CA PHE A 100 10.85 -19.70 -26.13
C PHE A 100 10.63 -20.82 -27.16
N LYS A 101 10.31 -20.44 -28.40
CA LYS A 101 10.10 -21.38 -29.52
C LYS A 101 11.13 -21.11 -30.60
N LEU A 102 11.88 -22.15 -30.98
CA LEU A 102 12.78 -22.11 -32.12
C LEU A 102 11.99 -21.88 -33.42
N GLY A 103 12.62 -21.28 -34.41
CA GLY A 103 12.05 -21.13 -35.75
C GLY A 103 11.41 -19.77 -36.07
N LYS A 104 11.29 -18.86 -35.08
CA LYS A 104 10.76 -17.49 -35.29
C LYS A 104 11.82 -16.44 -35.63
N GLY A 105 13.07 -16.81 -35.86
CA GLY A 105 14.15 -15.90 -36.23
C GLY A 105 14.70 -14.99 -35.14
N ALA A 106 14.02 -14.89 -33.99
CA ALA A 106 14.42 -14.05 -32.87
C ALA A 106 15.53 -14.71 -32.01
N LYS A 107 16.45 -13.90 -31.46
CA LYS A 107 17.41 -14.36 -30.44
C LYS A 107 16.71 -14.49 -29.09
N LEU A 108 17.18 -15.46 -28.28
CA LEU A 108 16.66 -15.63 -26.91
C LEU A 108 16.73 -14.33 -26.11
N SER A 109 17.80 -13.61 -26.20
CA SER A 109 18.01 -12.36 -25.44
C SER A 109 16.90 -11.31 -25.65
N HIS A 110 16.39 -11.15 -26.88
CA HIS A 110 15.28 -10.25 -27.15
C HIS A 110 13.97 -10.74 -26.54
N TYR A 111 13.68 -12.03 -26.69
CA TYR A 111 12.46 -12.62 -26.14
C TYR A 111 12.47 -12.69 -24.61
N ALA A 112 13.56 -13.16 -24.03
CA ALA A 112 13.74 -13.21 -22.57
C ALA A 112 13.75 -11.80 -21.97
N GLY A 113 14.35 -10.81 -22.62
CA GLY A 113 14.34 -9.42 -22.19
C GLY A 113 12.92 -8.86 -21.97
N PHE A 114 11.96 -9.28 -22.80
CA PHE A 114 10.56 -8.92 -22.63
C PHE A 114 9.96 -9.49 -21.34
N TRP A 115 10.21 -10.77 -21.08
CA TRP A 115 9.73 -11.45 -19.87
C TRP A 115 10.41 -10.93 -18.60
N ILE A 116 11.69 -10.63 -18.67
CA ILE A 116 12.46 -10.04 -17.57
C ILE A 116 11.84 -8.69 -17.18
N ARG A 117 11.68 -7.76 -18.14
CA ARG A 117 11.05 -6.46 -17.89
C ARG A 117 9.62 -6.59 -17.36
N GLN A 118 8.83 -7.49 -17.93
CA GLN A 118 7.46 -7.77 -17.50
C GLN A 118 7.40 -8.22 -16.03
N CYS A 119 8.29 -9.14 -15.61
CA CYS A 119 8.31 -9.63 -14.24
C CYS A 119 8.81 -8.55 -13.27
N ILE A 120 9.85 -7.81 -13.62
CA ILE A 120 10.35 -6.69 -12.81
C ILE A 120 9.27 -5.62 -12.63
N MET A 121 8.62 -5.17 -13.70
CA MET A 121 7.53 -4.18 -13.60
C MET A 121 6.36 -4.68 -12.75
N ARG A 122 6.04 -5.97 -12.84
CA ARG A 122 5.01 -6.58 -12.01
C ARG A 122 5.44 -6.66 -10.54
N GLY A 123 6.68 -7.01 -10.25
CA GLY A 123 7.28 -6.99 -8.92
C GLY A 123 7.25 -5.59 -8.30
N LEU A 124 7.64 -4.58 -9.06
CA LEU A 124 7.58 -3.17 -8.66
C LEU A 124 6.14 -2.71 -8.36
N ALA A 125 5.17 -3.08 -9.19
CA ALA A 125 3.77 -2.74 -8.96
C ALA A 125 3.19 -3.40 -7.71
N ASN A 126 3.68 -4.60 -7.36
CA ASN A 126 3.20 -5.37 -6.22
C ASN A 126 3.87 -4.98 -4.90
N ASN A 127 5.19 -4.81 -4.90
CA ASN A 127 6.02 -4.73 -3.71
C ASN A 127 6.85 -3.43 -3.61
N GLY A 128 6.91 -2.62 -4.67
CA GLY A 128 7.72 -1.40 -4.71
C GLY A 128 7.20 -0.24 -3.88
N ARG A 129 6.05 -0.37 -3.22
CA ARG A 129 5.44 0.69 -2.41
C ARG A 129 4.97 0.16 -1.07
N THR A 130 5.13 0.97 -0.02
CA THR A 130 4.59 0.70 1.32
C THR A 130 3.06 0.55 1.28
N ILE A 131 2.39 1.46 0.57
CA ILE A 131 0.94 1.37 0.31
C ILE A 131 0.75 0.85 -1.10
N ARG A 132 0.30 -0.41 -1.22
CA ARG A 132 0.08 -1.07 -2.50
C ARG A 132 -1.02 -0.39 -3.31
N LEU A 133 -0.75 -0.15 -4.59
CA LEU A 133 -1.73 0.31 -5.57
C LEU A 133 -2.14 -0.82 -6.51
N PRO A 134 -3.40 -0.86 -6.97
CA PRO A 134 -3.83 -1.78 -8.02
C PRO A 134 -3.01 -1.60 -9.31
N GLN A 135 -2.67 -2.70 -10.00
CA GLN A 135 -1.82 -2.66 -11.20
C GLN A 135 -2.37 -1.73 -12.30
N GLY A 136 -3.70 -1.68 -12.47
CA GLY A 136 -4.33 -0.75 -13.42
C GLY A 136 -4.10 0.72 -13.07
N ALA A 137 -4.07 1.08 -11.78
CA ALA A 137 -3.77 2.44 -11.33
C ALA A 137 -2.29 2.81 -11.59
N VAL A 138 -1.37 1.87 -11.34
CA VAL A 138 0.06 2.04 -11.64
C VAL A 138 0.27 2.28 -13.14
N GLN A 139 -0.39 1.49 -13.99
CA GLN A 139 -0.29 1.64 -15.44
C GLN A 139 -0.86 2.99 -15.92
N GLN A 140 -2.02 3.40 -15.39
CA GLN A 140 -2.60 4.71 -15.70
C GLN A 140 -1.65 5.84 -15.30
N LYS A 141 -1.00 5.73 -14.12
CA LYS A 141 -0.02 6.72 -13.67
C LYS A 141 1.19 6.81 -14.59
N ILE A 142 1.74 5.67 -15.02
CA ILE A 142 2.87 5.65 -15.98
C ILE A 142 2.48 6.36 -17.27
N ASN A 143 1.26 6.13 -17.77
CA ASN A 143 0.76 6.80 -18.96
C ASN A 143 0.59 8.32 -18.75
N ILE A 144 0.13 8.73 -17.55
CA ILE A 144 0.03 10.16 -17.19
C ILE A 144 1.41 10.81 -17.17
N ILE A 145 2.40 10.18 -16.51
CA ILE A 145 3.76 10.72 -16.42
C ILE A 145 4.38 10.87 -17.82
N ARG A 146 4.21 9.85 -18.68
CA ARG A 146 4.70 9.88 -20.05
C ARG A 146 4.06 11.04 -20.83
N PHE A 147 2.75 11.15 -20.79
CA PHE A 147 2.03 12.21 -21.46
C PHE A 147 2.45 13.60 -20.97
N VAL A 148 2.61 13.79 -19.66
CA VAL A 148 3.06 15.06 -19.07
C VAL A 148 4.46 15.41 -19.58
N SER A 149 5.39 14.43 -19.60
CA SER A 149 6.77 14.63 -20.07
C SER A 149 6.82 14.98 -21.56
N GLU A 150 6.04 14.30 -22.40
CA GLU A 150 5.94 14.59 -23.84
C GLU A 150 5.32 15.99 -24.08
N PHE A 151 4.25 16.32 -23.37
CA PHE A 151 3.57 17.60 -23.48
C PHE A 151 4.44 18.78 -23.00
N GLU A 152 5.18 18.62 -21.90
CA GLU A 152 6.11 19.63 -21.38
C GLU A 152 7.28 19.86 -22.38
N ALA A 153 7.76 18.81 -23.02
CA ALA A 153 8.81 18.93 -24.04
C ALA A 153 8.36 19.70 -25.31
N GLU A 154 7.08 19.57 -25.69
CA GLU A 154 6.52 20.25 -26.86
C GLU A 154 6.06 21.70 -26.58
N ASN A 155 5.48 21.94 -25.41
CA ASN A 155 4.80 23.20 -25.11
C ASN A 155 5.50 24.09 -24.09
N ASN A 156 6.55 23.59 -23.42
CA ASN A 156 7.28 24.28 -22.33
C ASN A 156 6.43 24.68 -21.10
N TYR A 157 5.26 24.08 -20.92
CA TYR A 157 4.42 24.25 -19.71
C TYR A 157 3.71 22.94 -19.36
N ARG A 158 3.32 22.82 -18.07
CA ARG A 158 2.68 21.59 -17.56
C ARG A 158 1.20 21.54 -17.94
N PRO A 159 0.67 20.38 -18.42
CA PRO A 159 -0.74 20.25 -18.78
C PRO A 159 -1.64 20.28 -17.55
N SER A 160 -2.84 20.86 -17.70
CA SER A 160 -3.86 20.83 -16.66
C SER A 160 -4.47 19.43 -16.50
N ALA A 161 -5.11 19.17 -15.33
CA ALA A 161 -5.77 17.87 -15.08
C ALA A 161 -6.85 17.55 -16.13
N GLU A 162 -7.53 18.57 -16.66
CA GLU A 162 -8.54 18.43 -17.70
C GLU A 162 -7.94 18.06 -19.07
N GLN A 163 -6.78 18.63 -19.41
CA GLN A 163 -6.06 18.30 -20.64
C GLN A 163 -5.55 16.85 -20.61
N ILE A 164 -4.99 16.42 -19.45
CA ILE A 164 -4.58 15.02 -19.23
C ILE A 164 -5.78 14.07 -19.34
N ALA A 165 -6.91 14.43 -18.71
CA ALA A 165 -8.13 13.64 -18.72
C ALA A 165 -8.68 13.44 -20.14
N LYS A 166 -8.70 14.49 -20.96
CA LYS A 166 -9.12 14.42 -22.37
C LYS A 166 -8.18 13.55 -23.21
N ALA A 167 -6.86 13.75 -23.08
CA ALA A 167 -5.87 13.02 -23.86
C ALA A 167 -5.87 11.50 -23.56
N LEU A 168 -5.99 11.13 -22.28
CA LEU A 168 -5.95 9.73 -21.84
C LEU A 168 -7.32 9.07 -21.70
N LYS A 169 -8.41 9.78 -22.05
CA LYS A 169 -9.80 9.31 -21.91
C LYS A 169 -10.14 8.88 -20.48
N LEU A 170 -9.69 9.63 -19.49
CA LEU A 170 -9.94 9.45 -18.07
C LEU A 170 -10.86 10.56 -17.56
N SER A 171 -11.52 10.37 -16.41
CA SER A 171 -12.19 11.48 -15.74
C SER A 171 -11.18 12.37 -15.00
N ALA A 172 -11.45 13.69 -14.91
CA ALA A 172 -10.57 14.63 -14.19
C ALA A 172 -10.42 14.24 -12.71
N ALA A 173 -11.51 13.79 -12.07
CA ALA A 173 -11.48 13.27 -10.70
C ALA A 173 -10.53 12.05 -10.55
N ARG A 174 -10.47 11.18 -11.56
CA ARG A 174 -9.55 10.03 -11.56
C ARG A 174 -8.09 10.46 -11.67
N VAL A 175 -7.80 11.47 -12.47
CA VAL A 175 -6.44 12.04 -12.60
C VAL A 175 -6.01 12.67 -11.28
N SER A 176 -6.87 13.45 -10.61
CA SER A 176 -6.60 14.04 -9.30
C SER A 176 -6.30 12.96 -8.25
N LEU A 177 -7.17 11.95 -8.15
CA LEU A 177 -7.01 10.83 -7.22
C LEU A 177 -5.70 10.04 -7.47
N LEU A 178 -5.31 9.82 -8.73
CA LEU A 178 -4.05 9.15 -9.06
C LEU A 178 -2.82 10.00 -8.70
N ASN A 179 -2.92 11.32 -8.78
CA ASN A 179 -1.85 12.23 -8.36
C ASN A 179 -1.71 12.22 -6.82
N GLU A 180 -2.79 12.28 -6.08
CA GLU A 180 -2.81 12.21 -4.61
C GLU A 180 -2.31 10.84 -4.11
N ALA A 181 -2.79 9.74 -4.68
CA ALA A 181 -2.36 8.37 -4.33
C ALA A 181 -0.88 8.11 -4.63
N SER A 182 -0.21 9.02 -5.33
CA SER A 182 1.18 8.88 -5.71
C SER A 182 2.17 9.51 -4.75
N LEU A 183 1.70 10.15 -3.68
CA LEU A 183 2.56 10.75 -2.68
C LEU A 183 3.49 9.69 -2.08
N ASN A 184 4.77 10.03 -1.98
CA ASN A 184 5.73 9.16 -1.35
C ASN A 184 5.50 9.16 0.15
N VAL A 185 5.59 7.98 0.76
CA VAL A 185 5.57 7.83 2.22
C VAL A 185 6.93 8.28 2.76
N ALA A 186 6.93 9.21 3.70
CA ALA A 186 8.13 9.60 4.43
C ALA A 186 8.33 8.70 5.65
N SER A 187 9.59 8.47 6.03
CA SER A 187 9.90 7.74 7.26
C SER A 187 9.67 8.63 8.47
N LEU A 188 9.02 8.11 9.50
CA LEU A 188 8.88 8.82 10.78
C LEU A 188 10.20 9.00 11.50
N ASN A 189 11.16 8.10 11.27
CA ASN A 189 12.52 8.16 11.84
C ASN A 189 13.47 8.99 10.96
N CYS A 190 12.94 9.83 10.07
CA CYS A 190 13.76 10.75 9.32
C CYS A 190 14.28 11.83 10.29
N PRO A 191 15.61 12.01 10.42
CA PRO A 191 16.15 13.05 11.29
C PRO A 191 15.73 14.44 10.77
N PHE A 192 15.16 15.21 11.65
CA PHE A 192 14.81 16.60 11.40
C PHE A 192 15.84 17.47 12.10
N THR A 193 16.69 18.18 11.33
CA THR A 193 17.62 19.15 11.87
C THR A 193 16.97 20.53 11.82
N ASP A 194 16.81 21.15 12.97
CA ASP A 194 16.37 22.55 13.03
C ASP A 194 17.45 23.47 12.43
N ARG A 195 17.04 24.62 11.91
CA ARG A 195 17.92 25.57 11.19
C ARG A 195 19.12 26.10 12.01
N ASP A 196 19.05 25.97 13.31
CA ASP A 196 20.05 26.57 14.24
C ASP A 196 21.23 25.63 14.60
N GLY A 197 21.27 24.41 14.05
CA GLY A 197 22.46 23.54 14.09
C GLY A 197 22.84 23.01 15.48
N GLU A 198 22.03 23.21 16.52
CA GLU A 198 22.25 22.60 17.82
C GLU A 198 21.73 21.17 17.85
N ASN A 199 22.59 20.30 18.27
CA ASN A 199 22.69 18.86 18.26
C ASN A 199 21.49 17.98 18.73
N ASP A 200 20.28 18.43 18.74
CA ASP A 200 19.13 17.57 19.01
C ASP A 200 18.58 16.98 17.71
N ILE A 201 19.00 15.75 17.43
CA ILE A 201 18.46 14.95 16.34
C ILE A 201 17.06 14.47 16.77
N CYS A 202 16.04 15.32 16.55
CA CYS A 202 14.66 14.92 16.70
C CYS A 202 14.21 14.16 15.46
N GLU A 203 13.40 13.11 15.63
CA GLU A 203 12.79 12.40 14.53
C GLU A 203 11.47 13.08 14.11
N LEU A 204 11.10 12.96 12.83
CA LEU A 204 9.83 13.52 12.34
C LEU A 204 8.62 13.00 13.14
N GLY A 205 8.73 11.78 13.69
CA GLY A 205 7.70 11.15 14.52
C GLY A 205 7.42 11.91 15.82
N ASP A 206 8.43 12.59 16.40
CA ASP A 206 8.31 13.30 17.68
C ASP A 206 7.44 14.56 17.57
N PHE A 207 7.31 15.11 16.35
CA PHE A 207 6.47 16.29 16.09
C PHE A 207 5.01 15.96 15.82
N LEU A 208 4.66 14.69 15.65
CA LEU A 208 3.30 14.27 15.33
C LEU A 208 2.50 14.03 16.61
N ALA A 209 1.54 14.92 16.88
CA ALA A 209 0.64 14.78 18.02
C ALA A 209 -0.33 13.58 17.79
N ASP A 210 -0.60 12.82 18.85
CA ASP A 210 -1.62 11.78 18.84
C ASP A 210 -3.02 12.40 18.86
N GLN A 211 -3.77 12.19 17.78
CA GLN A 211 -5.16 12.68 17.63
C GLN A 211 -6.22 11.74 18.21
N LYS A 212 -5.86 10.52 18.60
CA LYS A 212 -6.82 9.54 19.15
C LYS A 212 -7.12 9.79 20.60
N PHE A 213 -6.14 10.22 21.37
CA PHE A 213 -6.30 10.49 22.78
C PHE A 213 -6.61 11.97 22.98
N LYS A 214 -7.62 12.24 23.80
CA LYS A 214 -7.95 13.61 24.21
C LYS A 214 -6.87 14.14 25.13
N ILE A 215 -6.62 15.43 25.03
CA ILE A 215 -5.68 16.13 25.92
C ILE A 215 -6.17 15.98 27.38
N PRO A 216 -5.26 15.81 28.37
CA PRO A 216 -5.64 15.66 29.79
C PRO A 216 -6.61 16.73 30.28
N ASP A 217 -6.44 17.98 29.87
CA ASP A 217 -7.31 19.11 30.23
C ASP A 217 -8.74 18.90 29.68
N GLU A 218 -8.91 18.43 28.47
CA GLU A 218 -10.23 18.12 27.90
C GLU A 218 -10.91 16.98 28.66
N VAL A 219 -10.13 15.94 29.04
CA VAL A 219 -10.65 14.83 29.84
C VAL A 219 -11.07 15.32 31.23
N ALA A 220 -10.27 16.19 31.85
CA ALA A 220 -10.61 16.78 33.15
C ALA A 220 -11.86 17.65 33.07
N MET A 221 -12.02 18.48 32.03
CA MET A 221 -13.24 19.26 31.79
C MET A 221 -14.46 18.37 31.61
N ILE A 222 -14.38 17.35 30.76
CA ILE A 222 -15.48 16.42 30.54
C ILE A 222 -15.88 15.68 31.83
N ASN A 223 -14.91 15.27 32.65
CA ASN A 223 -15.15 14.61 33.92
C ASN A 223 -15.81 15.56 34.92
N ASN A 224 -15.37 16.81 34.97
CA ASN A 224 -15.99 17.83 35.81
C ASN A 224 -17.43 18.11 35.40
N ASP A 225 -17.69 18.28 34.11
CA ASP A 225 -19.03 18.48 33.55
C ASP A 225 -19.96 17.28 33.86
N ASN A 226 -19.47 16.05 33.72
CA ASN A 226 -20.19 14.85 34.08
C ASN A 226 -20.50 14.82 35.58
N ASN A 227 -19.55 15.10 36.45
CA ASN A 227 -19.75 15.14 37.90
C ASN A 227 -20.79 16.20 38.27
N LEU A 228 -20.73 17.37 37.64
CA LEU A 228 -21.71 18.43 37.84
C LEU A 228 -23.12 17.98 37.39
N LEU A 229 -23.21 17.31 36.23
CA LEU A 229 -24.47 16.77 35.73
C LEU A 229 -25.06 15.72 36.70
N TYR A 230 -24.24 14.79 37.18
CA TYR A 230 -24.70 13.75 38.12
C TYR A 230 -25.14 14.37 39.46
N SER A 231 -24.43 15.34 39.98
CA SER A 231 -24.83 16.06 41.20
C SER A 231 -26.15 16.83 41.03
N CYS A 232 -26.41 17.36 39.83
CA CYS A 232 -27.69 18.00 39.51
C CYS A 232 -28.82 16.97 39.32
N LEU A 233 -28.54 15.77 38.80
CA LEU A 233 -29.52 14.70 38.70
C LEU A 233 -29.96 14.13 40.05
N GLU A 234 -29.08 14.15 41.05
CA GLU A 234 -29.41 13.75 42.43
C GLU A 234 -30.37 14.72 43.14
N LYS A 235 -30.40 16.00 42.71
CA LYS A 235 -31.33 17.02 43.22
C LYS A 235 -32.72 16.93 42.63
N LEU A 236 -32.94 16.07 41.61
CA LEU A 236 -34.25 15.81 41.02
C LEU A 236 -35.02 14.75 41.81
N ASP A 237 -36.34 14.74 41.61
CA ASP A 237 -37.17 13.66 42.15
C ASP A 237 -36.78 12.31 41.53
N THR A 238 -36.88 11.23 42.28
CA THR A 238 -36.50 9.86 41.86
C THR A 238 -37.10 9.45 40.53
N ARG A 239 -38.33 9.83 40.26
CA ARG A 239 -39.03 9.59 38.99
C ARG A 239 -38.44 10.42 37.84
N GLU A 240 -38.21 11.71 38.09
CA GLU A 240 -37.63 12.63 37.11
C GLU A 240 -36.21 12.20 36.72
N SER A 241 -35.38 11.87 37.70
CA SER A 241 -34.01 11.39 37.52
C SER A 241 -33.98 10.10 36.68
N TYR A 242 -34.84 9.13 37.00
CA TYR A 242 -34.94 7.86 36.27
C TYR A 242 -35.30 8.08 34.79
N ILE A 243 -36.30 8.93 34.50
CA ILE A 243 -36.71 9.23 33.12
C ILE A 243 -35.59 9.83 32.34
N ILE A 244 -34.89 10.83 32.89
CA ILE A 244 -33.76 11.47 32.21
C ILE A 244 -32.62 10.49 31.98
N ARG A 245 -32.20 9.69 32.98
CA ARG A 245 -31.14 8.69 32.85
C ARG A 245 -31.42 7.68 31.74
N LYS A 246 -32.65 7.16 31.68
CA LYS A 246 -33.04 6.16 30.66
C LYS A 246 -33.23 6.77 29.27
N ARG A 247 -33.77 7.99 29.20
CA ARG A 247 -33.99 8.68 27.93
C ARG A 247 -32.71 9.05 27.23
N PHE A 248 -31.71 9.52 27.99
CA PHE A 248 -30.40 9.97 27.44
C PHE A 248 -29.30 8.92 27.58
N ALA A 249 -29.63 7.72 27.99
CA ALA A 249 -28.69 6.60 28.16
C ALA A 249 -27.50 6.93 29.09
N LEU A 250 -27.71 7.69 30.15
CA LEU A 250 -26.64 8.09 31.07
C LEU A 250 -26.04 6.90 31.83
N ASP A 251 -26.87 5.88 32.12
CA ASP A 251 -26.46 4.65 32.82
C ASP A 251 -26.51 3.40 31.90
N CYS A 252 -26.92 3.54 30.64
CA CYS A 252 -27.20 2.42 29.73
C CYS A 252 -26.58 2.65 28.33
N ALA A 253 -26.28 1.56 27.66
CA ALA A 253 -25.71 1.62 26.30
C ALA A 253 -26.69 2.12 25.22
N LYS A 254 -28.01 2.13 25.47
CA LYS A 254 -29.02 2.53 24.47
C LYS A 254 -30.12 3.40 25.12
N PRO A 255 -30.52 4.51 24.46
CA PRO A 255 -31.63 5.35 24.91
C PRO A 255 -32.95 4.62 24.76
N GLU A 256 -33.82 4.74 25.79
CA GLU A 256 -35.18 4.21 25.77
C GLU A 256 -36.19 5.23 25.19
N THR A 257 -37.22 4.74 24.48
CA THR A 257 -38.29 5.61 23.97
C THR A 257 -39.26 6.02 25.05
N LEU A 258 -39.95 7.14 24.86
CA LEU A 258 -40.96 7.62 25.84
C LEU A 258 -42.11 6.62 26.05
N GLU A 259 -42.40 5.79 25.04
CA GLU A 259 -43.42 4.72 25.15
C GLU A 259 -42.96 3.61 26.10
N VAL A 260 -41.76 3.11 25.92
CA VAL A 260 -41.18 2.05 26.77
C VAL A 260 -41.05 2.52 28.22
N ILE A 261 -40.67 3.77 28.45
CA ILE A 261 -40.62 4.37 29.79
C ILE A 261 -42.04 4.52 30.36
N GLY A 262 -43.00 4.91 29.50
CA GLY A 262 -44.41 5.04 29.90
C GLY A 262 -45.02 3.73 30.35
N GLU A 263 -44.78 2.64 29.62
CA GLU A 263 -45.22 1.28 29.99
C GLU A 263 -44.67 0.85 31.35
N LYS A 264 -43.40 1.12 31.65
CA LYS A 264 -42.79 0.80 32.96
C LYS A 264 -43.42 1.53 34.12
N PHE A 265 -43.92 2.73 33.92
CA PHE A 265 -44.58 3.54 34.94
C PHE A 265 -46.11 3.47 34.91
N GLY A 266 -46.72 2.75 33.97
CA GLY A 266 -48.16 2.64 33.80
C GLY A 266 -48.82 3.99 33.41
N VAL A 267 -48.11 4.86 32.70
CA VAL A 267 -48.60 6.20 32.30
C VAL A 267 -48.45 6.40 30.79
N THR A 268 -49.26 7.34 30.27
CA THR A 268 -49.23 7.64 28.84
C THR A 268 -47.94 8.32 28.42
N ARG A 269 -47.53 8.13 27.15
CA ARG A 269 -46.36 8.77 26.51
C ARG A 269 -46.33 10.29 26.75
N GLU A 270 -47.49 10.95 26.61
CA GLU A 270 -47.60 12.41 26.80
C GLU A 270 -47.29 12.82 28.24
N ARG A 271 -47.69 12.02 29.21
CA ARG A 271 -47.39 12.27 30.62
C ARG A 271 -45.88 12.19 30.91
N ILE A 272 -45.19 11.21 30.32
CA ILE A 272 -43.72 11.11 30.45
C ILE A 272 -43.03 12.32 29.77
N ARG A 273 -43.53 12.78 28.60
CA ARG A 273 -43.01 13.98 27.93
C ARG A 273 -43.15 15.24 28.78
N GLN A 274 -44.29 15.39 29.51
CA GLN A 274 -44.47 16.51 30.42
C GLN A 274 -43.48 16.46 31.59
N VAL A 275 -43.26 15.28 32.18
CA VAL A 275 -42.31 15.10 33.29
C VAL A 275 -40.86 15.35 32.77
N GLU A 276 -40.49 14.84 31.63
CA GLU A 276 -39.20 15.13 30.98
C GLU A 276 -38.97 16.64 30.82
N SER A 277 -39.98 17.36 30.29
CA SER A 277 -39.88 18.81 30.08
C SER A 277 -39.73 19.58 31.42
N GLN A 278 -40.45 19.14 32.47
CA GLN A 278 -40.29 19.72 33.83
C GLN A 278 -38.91 19.44 34.39
N ALA A 279 -38.44 18.21 34.31
CA ALA A 279 -37.11 17.79 34.76
C ALA A 279 -35.98 18.57 34.07
N MET A 280 -36.07 18.75 32.75
CA MET A 280 -35.12 19.53 31.96
C MET A 280 -35.10 21.01 32.35
N ARG A 281 -36.27 21.61 32.70
CA ARG A 281 -36.30 22.98 33.20
C ARG A 281 -35.65 23.11 34.58
N LYS A 282 -35.85 22.14 35.48
CA LYS A 282 -35.21 22.10 36.81
C LYS A 282 -33.69 21.93 36.65
N LEU A 283 -33.23 21.00 35.81
CA LEU A 283 -31.81 20.80 35.51
C LEU A 283 -31.13 22.08 34.96
N LYS A 284 -31.76 22.77 34.01
CA LYS A 284 -31.23 24.03 33.49
C LYS A 284 -31.11 25.11 34.59
N ARG A 285 -32.02 25.14 35.55
CA ARG A 285 -31.94 26.05 36.69
C ARG A 285 -30.78 25.70 37.62
N PHE A 286 -30.61 24.40 37.94
CA PHE A 286 -29.53 23.94 38.82
C PHE A 286 -28.16 24.17 38.21
N LEU A 287 -27.99 23.91 36.91
CA LEU A 287 -26.73 24.15 36.17
C LEU A 287 -26.37 25.63 36.15
N ARG A 288 -27.36 26.55 35.97
CA ARG A 288 -27.09 28.00 35.99
C ARG A 288 -26.65 28.55 37.35
N HIS A 289 -27.01 27.85 38.44
CA HIS A 289 -26.60 28.26 39.79
C HIS A 289 -25.30 27.60 40.27
N SER A 290 -24.80 26.62 39.50
CA SER A 290 -23.58 25.87 39.84
C SER A 290 -22.37 26.27 38.99
N ILE A 291 -22.56 27.15 38.00
CA ILE A 291 -21.54 27.87 37.22
C ILE A 291 -21.47 29.29 37.80
#